data_63b151fe466d378e34921a04fa561d56
#
_entry.id   63b151fe466d378e34921a04fa561d56
#
_cell.length_a   1.000
_cell.length_b   1.000
_cell.length_c   1.000
_cell.angle_alpha   90.00
_cell.angle_beta   90.00
_cell.angle_gamma   90.00
#
_symmetry.space_group_name_H-M   'P 1'
#
loop_
_entity.id
_entity.type
_entity.pdbx_description
1 polymer ?
#
loop_
_entity_poly.entity_id
_entity_poly.type
_entity_poly.pdbx_seq_one_letter_code
_entity_poly.pdbx_strand_id
1 'polypeptide(L)'
;MAKKNLIIDDKNDDGIDRKGFIRCMAWAGTGIFWMMSGGVLKSYGMSQMIDKTTGGLKKGLVMPPSDFSFVQISDSHIGFNKPANPDVVGTLRAAIEKINAMPTAPSFILHTGDLSHLAQPDEFDTLDQALKAVKSEKIFYVPGEHDVLNGNNKEFLARYGKGTKGDGWYSFDSHGVHFIGLVNVVNTAEGGLGVLGNDQLNWLQDDLKGVSNSTPVVVFAHIPLWAVYPQWGWGTRDSAQVLSYLKRFGSVTVLNGHIHQTMQKVEGNITFHTATSTAFPQPQPGAAPAPGPMKVPAEKLRGLLGLTSVHYMEHDHTLAITDTPLTEAADKVSQ
;
A
#
# COMPACT_ATOMS: atom_id res chain seq x y z
N MET A 1 46.82 -32.21 -19.51
CA MET A 1 45.56 -31.61 -20.01
C MET A 1 44.90 -30.88 -18.85
N ALA A 2 45.07 -29.54 -18.82
CA ALA A 2 44.52 -28.70 -17.76
C ALA A 2 43.10 -28.31 -18.11
N LYS A 3 42.13 -28.62 -17.24
CA LYS A 3 40.75 -28.11 -17.37
C LYS A 3 40.74 -26.63 -17.06
N LYS A 4 40.51 -25.79 -18.06
CA LYS A 4 40.15 -24.37 -17.88
C LYS A 4 38.77 -24.29 -17.19
N ASN A 5 38.74 -23.85 -15.94
CA ASN A 5 37.48 -23.37 -15.32
C ASN A 5 37.08 -22.07 -16.04
N LEU A 6 35.97 -22.10 -16.76
CA LEU A 6 35.32 -20.91 -17.24
C LEU A 6 34.69 -20.24 -16.01
N ILE A 7 35.27 -19.13 -15.59
CA ILE A 7 34.59 -18.18 -14.69
C ILE A 7 33.62 -17.42 -15.59
N ILE A 8 32.36 -17.77 -15.51
CA ILE A 8 31.27 -16.96 -16.14
C ILE A 8 31.14 -15.71 -15.26
N ASP A 9 31.49 -14.58 -15.84
CA ASP A 9 31.28 -13.28 -15.23
C ASP A 9 29.73 -13.04 -15.12
N ASP A 10 29.20 -12.98 -13.92
CA ASP A 10 27.77 -13.05 -13.62
C ASP A 10 27.13 -11.65 -13.53
N LYS A 11 27.74 -10.66 -14.16
CA LYS A 11 27.22 -9.29 -14.23
C LYS A 11 26.56 -9.01 -15.57
N ASN A 12 25.29 -8.60 -15.53
CA ASN A 12 24.66 -7.95 -16.67
C ASN A 12 25.09 -6.48 -16.71
N ASP A 13 25.07 -5.86 -17.90
CA ASP A 13 25.47 -4.47 -18.16
C ASP A 13 24.67 -3.40 -17.35
N ASP A 14 23.63 -3.79 -16.62
CA ASP A 14 22.79 -2.96 -15.74
C ASP A 14 23.30 -2.88 -14.29
N GLY A 15 24.38 -3.58 -13.96
CA GLY A 15 24.99 -3.54 -12.62
C GLY A 15 24.25 -4.35 -11.54
N ILE A 16 23.19 -5.08 -11.88
CA ILE A 16 22.45 -5.94 -10.97
C ILE A 16 23.00 -7.38 -11.09
N ASP A 17 23.56 -7.93 -10.02
CA ASP A 17 23.98 -9.31 -10.01
C ASP A 17 22.76 -10.26 -10.02
N ARG A 18 22.94 -11.50 -10.54
CA ARG A 18 21.87 -12.49 -10.61
C ARG A 18 21.27 -12.82 -9.24
N LYS A 19 22.05 -12.68 -8.16
CA LYS A 19 21.55 -12.88 -6.78
C LYS A 19 20.65 -11.72 -6.37
N GLY A 20 20.98 -10.47 -6.73
CA GLY A 20 20.13 -9.30 -6.55
C GLY A 20 18.84 -9.40 -7.35
N PHE A 21 18.91 -9.83 -8.62
CA PHE A 21 17.76 -10.04 -9.48
C PHE A 21 16.81 -11.14 -8.96
N ILE A 22 17.33 -12.28 -8.52
CA ILE A 22 16.51 -13.35 -7.92
C ILE A 22 15.92 -12.92 -6.59
N ARG A 23 16.63 -12.11 -5.79
CA ARG A 23 16.09 -11.49 -4.56
C ARG A 23 14.92 -10.55 -4.85
N CYS A 24 14.99 -9.78 -5.94
CA CYS A 24 13.89 -8.89 -6.37
C CYS A 24 12.71 -9.63 -6.99
N MET A 25 12.92 -10.78 -7.67
CA MET A 25 11.87 -11.56 -8.34
C MET A 25 11.04 -12.46 -7.42
N ALA A 26 11.38 -12.58 -6.13
CA ALA A 26 10.68 -13.44 -5.17
C ALA A 26 9.26 -12.95 -4.78
N TRP A 27 8.66 -12.03 -5.53
CA TRP A 27 7.47 -11.27 -5.14
C TRP A 27 6.38 -11.23 -6.19
N ALA A 28 5.81 -12.34 -6.54
CA ALA A 28 4.59 -12.36 -7.34
C ALA A 28 3.53 -13.27 -6.67
N GLY A 29 2.63 -12.66 -5.93
CA GLY A 29 1.20 -12.96 -5.86
C GLY A 29 0.68 -14.37 -5.62
N THR A 30 1.45 -15.29 -4.98
CA THR A 30 0.95 -16.66 -4.75
C THR A 30 0.86 -17.07 -3.28
N GLY A 31 1.02 -16.15 -2.33
CA GLY A 31 1.05 -16.51 -0.90
C GLY A 31 2.25 -17.40 -0.51
N ILE A 32 3.31 -17.39 -1.31
CA ILE A 32 4.56 -18.11 -1.07
C ILE A 32 5.64 -17.08 -0.74
N PHE A 33 6.24 -17.23 0.45
CA PHE A 33 7.40 -16.46 0.86
C PHE A 33 8.68 -17.20 0.52
N TRP A 34 9.68 -16.50 0.02
CA TRP A 34 10.99 -17.01 -0.24
C TRP A 34 11.98 -16.38 0.76
N MET A 35 12.62 -17.19 1.57
CA MET A 35 13.65 -16.73 2.51
C MET A 35 14.97 -17.42 2.24
N MET A 36 16.07 -16.68 2.35
CA MET A 36 17.41 -17.23 2.33
C MET A 36 17.78 -17.72 3.75
N SER A 37 18.02 -19.00 3.92
CA SER A 37 18.52 -19.58 5.15
C SER A 37 19.75 -20.42 4.85
N GLY A 38 20.91 -20.02 5.40
CA GLY A 38 22.19 -20.71 5.16
C GLY A 38 22.65 -20.70 3.68
N GLY A 39 22.36 -19.62 2.93
CA GLY A 39 22.73 -19.49 1.52
C GLY A 39 21.82 -20.25 0.54
N VAL A 40 20.74 -20.88 1.01
CA VAL A 40 19.76 -21.59 0.19
C VAL A 40 18.43 -20.85 0.20
N LEU A 41 17.87 -20.59 -0.99
CA LEU A 41 16.55 -20.00 -1.15
C LEU A 41 15.48 -21.06 -0.78
N LYS A 42 14.72 -20.81 0.28
CA LYS A 42 13.62 -21.68 0.72
C LYS A 42 12.29 -20.99 0.52
N SER A 43 11.33 -21.69 -0.06
CA SER A 43 9.95 -21.23 -0.16
C SER A 43 9.14 -21.65 1.06
N TYR A 44 8.35 -20.74 1.60
CA TYR A 44 7.42 -21.01 2.70
C TYR A 44 6.01 -20.61 2.24
N GLY A 45 5.07 -21.52 2.27
CA GLY A 45 3.65 -21.19 2.10
C GLY A 45 3.15 -20.40 3.30
N MET A 46 2.21 -19.46 3.09
CA MET A 46 1.62 -18.64 4.16
C MET A 46 1.08 -19.51 5.31
N SER A 47 0.55 -20.71 5.02
CA SER A 47 0.10 -21.71 6.00
C SER A 47 1.21 -22.27 6.89
N GLN A 48 2.49 -22.16 6.51
CA GLN A 48 3.63 -22.61 7.30
C GLN A 48 4.14 -21.55 8.29
N MET A 49 3.83 -20.28 8.03
CA MET A 49 4.21 -19.14 8.88
C MET A 49 3.11 -18.75 9.88
N ILE A 50 1.87 -19.16 9.63
CA ILE A 50 0.73 -18.87 10.49
C ILE A 50 0.61 -19.96 11.56
N ASP A 51 0.48 -19.57 12.80
CA ASP A 51 0.07 -20.46 13.89
C ASP A 51 -1.40 -20.80 13.68
N LYS A 52 -1.69 -22.06 13.42
CA LYS A 52 -3.04 -22.58 13.14
C LYS A 52 -4.02 -22.39 14.30
N THR A 53 -3.50 -22.15 15.50
CA THR A 53 -4.31 -22.00 16.72
C THR A 53 -4.71 -20.56 17.00
N THR A 54 -3.90 -19.57 16.54
CA THR A 54 -4.10 -18.16 16.88
C THR A 54 -4.38 -17.29 15.64
N GLY A 55 -4.22 -17.84 14.42
CA GLY A 55 -4.33 -17.07 13.16
C GLY A 55 -3.22 -16.02 12.95
N GLY A 56 -2.27 -15.93 13.90
CA GLY A 56 -1.13 -15.03 13.84
C GLY A 56 0.16 -15.72 13.38
N LEU A 57 1.24 -14.95 13.22
CA LEU A 57 2.56 -15.52 12.95
C LEU A 57 3.00 -16.44 14.09
N LYS A 58 3.64 -17.56 13.78
CA LYS A 58 4.13 -18.53 14.79
C LYS A 58 4.97 -17.80 15.85
N LYS A 59 4.66 -18.07 17.12
CA LYS A 59 5.48 -17.64 18.26
C LYS A 59 6.90 -18.17 18.07
N GLY A 60 7.87 -17.25 17.96
CA GLY A 60 9.28 -17.61 17.79
C GLY A 60 9.94 -17.04 16.53
N LEU A 61 9.21 -16.36 15.61
CA LEU A 61 9.86 -15.44 14.67
C LEU A 61 10.29 -14.20 15.48
N VAL A 62 11.49 -14.27 16.04
CA VAL A 62 12.12 -13.10 16.65
C VAL A 62 12.61 -12.25 15.48
N MET A 63 11.88 -11.16 15.20
CA MET A 63 12.34 -10.12 14.27
C MET A 63 13.61 -9.48 14.84
N PRO A 64 14.66 -9.23 14.04
CA PRO A 64 15.80 -8.45 14.50
C PRO A 64 15.36 -7.07 15.03
N PRO A 65 16.09 -6.44 15.97
CA PRO A 65 15.69 -5.17 16.60
C PRO A 65 15.53 -3.98 15.65
N SER A 66 16.04 -4.07 14.44
CA SER A 66 15.97 -3.07 13.37
C SER A 66 14.76 -3.23 12.45
N ASP A 67 14.08 -4.36 12.50
CA ASP A 67 12.91 -4.60 11.68
C ASP A 67 11.69 -3.86 12.23
N PHE A 68 10.90 -3.28 11.35
CA PHE A 68 9.66 -2.61 11.73
C PHE A 68 8.52 -3.00 10.81
N SER A 69 7.31 -2.75 11.26
CA SER A 69 6.12 -2.93 10.45
C SER A 69 5.25 -1.69 10.48
N PHE A 70 4.53 -1.48 9.39
CA PHE A 70 3.45 -0.53 9.30
C PHE A 70 2.25 -1.15 8.61
N VAL A 71 1.08 -0.52 8.73
CA VAL A 71 -0.15 -1.00 8.11
C VAL A 71 -0.67 0.06 7.16
N GLN A 72 -1.11 -0.38 5.99
CA GLN A 72 -1.91 0.42 5.08
C GLN A 72 -3.38 0.06 5.25
N ILE A 73 -4.23 1.07 5.44
CA ILE A 73 -5.67 1.04 5.25
C ILE A 73 -6.05 2.04 4.16
N SER A 74 -7.16 1.81 3.50
CA SER A 74 -7.57 2.66 2.37
C SER A 74 -9.08 2.68 2.21
N ASP A 75 -9.58 3.74 1.58
CA ASP A 75 -10.94 3.80 1.07
C ASP A 75 -11.99 3.50 2.15
N SER A 76 -11.94 4.26 3.24
CA SER A 76 -12.88 4.11 4.37
C SER A 76 -14.25 4.68 4.08
N HIS A 77 -14.35 5.65 3.17
CA HIS A 77 -15.58 6.26 2.69
C HIS A 77 -16.58 6.56 3.79
N ILE A 78 -16.14 7.14 4.90
CA ILE A 78 -17.03 7.49 6.01
C ILE A 78 -18.12 8.43 5.51
N GLY A 79 -19.37 8.11 5.79
CA GLY A 79 -20.55 8.77 5.24
C GLY A 79 -21.28 7.93 4.17
N PHE A 80 -20.64 6.94 3.55
CA PHE A 80 -21.32 6.01 2.66
C PHE A 80 -22.29 5.10 3.44
N ASN A 81 -23.53 4.97 2.94
CA ASN A 81 -24.60 4.23 3.63
C ASN A 81 -25.55 3.49 2.65
N LYS A 82 -25.03 3.11 1.46
CA LYS A 82 -25.83 2.44 0.43
C LYS A 82 -25.72 0.91 0.52
N PRO A 83 -26.53 0.15 -0.26
CA PRO A 83 -26.63 -1.31 -0.13
C PRO A 83 -25.36 -2.13 -0.33
N ALA A 84 -24.27 -1.55 -0.86
CA ALA A 84 -22.98 -2.23 -0.94
C ALA A 84 -22.32 -2.41 0.43
N ASN A 85 -22.48 -1.43 1.32
CA ASN A 85 -22.18 -1.52 2.75
C ASN A 85 -22.94 -0.41 3.50
N PRO A 86 -23.98 -0.73 4.24
CA PRO A 86 -24.73 0.26 5.03
C PRO A 86 -24.01 0.70 6.31
N ASP A 87 -22.90 0.05 6.69
CA ASP A 87 -22.16 0.30 7.93
C ASP A 87 -20.64 0.31 7.70
N VAL A 88 -20.16 1.33 7.00
CA VAL A 88 -18.72 1.51 6.75
C VAL A 88 -17.93 1.81 8.03
N VAL A 89 -18.57 2.43 9.02
CA VAL A 89 -17.95 2.66 10.34
C VAL A 89 -17.69 1.34 11.06
N GLY A 90 -18.63 0.41 11.00
CA GLY A 90 -18.47 -0.93 11.58
C GLY A 90 -17.39 -1.74 10.90
N THR A 91 -17.24 -1.65 9.57
CA THR A 91 -16.14 -2.34 8.87
C THR A 91 -14.78 -1.68 9.11
N LEU A 92 -14.70 -0.35 9.22
CA LEU A 92 -13.47 0.33 9.66
C LEU A 92 -13.07 -0.08 11.10
N ARG A 93 -14.03 -0.17 12.02
CA ARG A 93 -13.77 -0.67 13.39
C ARG A 93 -13.23 -2.10 13.37
N ALA A 94 -13.77 -2.98 12.53
CA ALA A 94 -13.24 -4.35 12.37
C ALA A 94 -11.78 -4.34 11.87
N ALA A 95 -11.41 -3.42 10.96
CA ALA A 95 -10.02 -3.24 10.55
C ALA A 95 -9.14 -2.78 11.73
N ILE A 96 -9.61 -1.82 12.52
CA ILE A 96 -8.90 -1.33 13.72
C ILE A 96 -8.74 -2.46 14.76
N GLU A 97 -9.75 -3.27 15.00
CA GLU A 97 -9.67 -4.43 15.90
C GLU A 97 -8.60 -5.42 15.43
N LYS A 98 -8.52 -5.71 14.12
CA LYS A 98 -7.45 -6.57 13.55
C LYS A 98 -6.06 -5.96 13.73
N ILE A 99 -5.90 -4.66 13.51
CA ILE A 99 -4.64 -3.96 13.77
C ILE A 99 -4.25 -4.09 15.23
N ASN A 100 -5.21 -3.84 16.13
CA ASN A 100 -4.99 -3.89 17.57
C ASN A 100 -4.72 -5.31 18.13
N ALA A 101 -5.12 -6.33 17.39
CA ALA A 101 -4.88 -7.74 17.70
C ALA A 101 -3.55 -8.28 17.14
N MET A 102 -2.80 -7.49 16.40
CA MET A 102 -1.48 -7.90 15.88
C MET A 102 -0.53 -8.22 17.04
N PRO A 103 0.31 -9.26 16.91
CA PRO A 103 1.29 -9.62 17.95
C PRO A 103 2.26 -8.49 18.30
N THR A 104 2.58 -7.66 17.30
CA THR A 104 3.41 -6.45 17.44
C THR A 104 2.63 -5.28 16.85
N ALA A 105 2.48 -4.21 17.62
CA ALA A 105 1.82 -3.01 17.13
C ALA A 105 2.62 -2.41 15.96
N PRO A 106 1.95 -1.95 14.88
CA PRO A 106 2.63 -1.30 13.79
C PRO A 106 3.24 0.03 14.25
N SER A 107 4.42 0.38 13.74
CA SER A 107 5.10 1.65 14.04
C SER A 107 4.26 2.86 13.63
N PHE A 108 3.50 2.72 12.56
CA PHE A 108 2.53 3.72 12.10
C PHE A 108 1.52 3.09 11.13
N ILE A 109 0.52 3.88 10.76
CA ILE A 109 -0.48 3.53 9.76
C ILE A 109 -0.38 4.51 8.59
N LEU A 110 -0.53 4.02 7.36
CA LEU A 110 -0.77 4.81 6.16
C LEU A 110 -2.25 4.69 5.79
N HIS A 111 -2.96 5.81 5.69
CA HIS A 111 -4.29 5.85 5.09
C HIS A 111 -4.17 6.45 3.68
N THR A 112 -4.40 5.61 2.67
CA THR A 112 -4.13 5.95 1.28
C THR A 112 -5.32 6.55 0.53
N GLY A 113 -6.12 7.37 1.23
CA GLY A 113 -7.15 8.22 0.64
C GLY A 113 -8.56 7.66 0.72
N ASP A 114 -9.52 8.46 0.27
CA ASP A 114 -10.96 8.26 0.39
C ASP A 114 -11.36 7.97 1.85
N LEU A 115 -10.96 8.91 2.72
CA LEU A 115 -11.25 8.91 4.14
C LEU A 115 -12.75 9.11 4.37
N SER A 116 -13.28 10.16 3.76
CA SER A 116 -14.69 10.57 3.74
C SER A 116 -15.35 10.14 2.42
N HIS A 117 -16.66 10.26 2.33
CA HIS A 117 -17.39 9.99 1.10
C HIS A 117 -17.81 11.26 0.35
N LEU A 118 -18.09 12.34 1.04
CA LEU A 118 -18.56 13.61 0.48
C LEU A 118 -17.77 14.83 0.98
N ALA A 119 -16.58 14.62 1.55
CA ALA A 119 -15.72 15.66 2.13
C ALA A 119 -16.45 16.53 3.17
N GLN A 120 -17.43 15.96 3.90
CA GLN A 120 -18.14 16.72 4.91
C GLN A 120 -17.38 16.72 6.24
N PRO A 121 -17.41 17.81 7.03
CA PRO A 121 -16.71 17.87 8.31
C PRO A 121 -17.09 16.75 9.29
N ASP A 122 -18.36 16.37 9.36
CA ASP A 122 -18.87 15.31 10.25
C ASP A 122 -18.41 13.89 9.82
N GLU A 123 -18.16 13.68 8.53
CA GLU A 123 -17.55 12.43 8.04
C GLU A 123 -16.11 12.30 8.55
N PHE A 124 -15.32 13.36 8.45
CA PHE A 124 -13.96 13.40 9.00
C PHE A 124 -13.94 13.29 10.54
N ASP A 125 -14.89 13.97 11.24
CA ASP A 125 -15.02 13.84 12.70
C ASP A 125 -15.30 12.39 13.12
N THR A 126 -16.17 11.70 12.38
CA THR A 126 -16.49 10.29 12.60
C THR A 126 -15.27 9.38 12.35
N LEU A 127 -14.52 9.63 11.27
CA LEU A 127 -13.27 8.93 11.00
C LEU A 127 -12.27 9.13 12.14
N ASP A 128 -11.99 10.38 12.51
CA ASP A 128 -11.06 10.72 13.58
C ASP A 128 -11.45 10.05 14.89
N GLN A 129 -12.75 10.03 15.22
CA GLN A 129 -13.25 9.36 16.41
C GLN A 129 -13.03 7.84 16.36
N ALA A 130 -13.23 7.19 15.21
CA ALA A 130 -12.98 5.77 15.04
C ALA A 130 -11.47 5.45 15.17
N LEU A 131 -10.63 6.24 14.53
CA LEU A 131 -9.17 6.03 14.50
C LEU A 131 -8.49 6.28 15.87
N LYS A 132 -9.12 6.99 16.82
CA LYS A 132 -8.61 7.09 18.19
C LYS A 132 -8.47 5.75 18.91
N ALA A 133 -9.19 4.73 18.47
CA ALA A 133 -9.13 3.39 19.05
C ALA A 133 -7.94 2.56 18.54
N VAL A 134 -7.22 3.04 17.53
CA VAL A 134 -6.08 2.31 16.95
C VAL A 134 -4.86 2.40 17.87
N LYS A 135 -4.19 1.26 18.07
CA LYS A 135 -2.94 1.17 18.85
C LYS A 135 -1.75 1.39 17.94
N SER A 136 -1.56 2.65 17.49
CA SER A 136 -0.41 3.08 16.75
C SER A 136 -0.06 4.51 17.14
N GLU A 137 1.23 4.86 17.16
CA GLU A 137 1.66 6.19 17.57
C GLU A 137 1.30 7.28 16.56
N LYS A 138 1.24 6.92 15.26
CA LYS A 138 1.06 7.88 14.16
C LYS A 138 0.21 7.28 13.05
N ILE A 139 -0.58 8.13 12.41
CA ILE A 139 -1.25 7.85 11.15
C ILE A 139 -0.85 8.92 10.15
N PHE A 140 -0.40 8.49 8.99
CA PHE A 140 -0.06 9.36 7.87
C PHE A 140 -1.14 9.24 6.80
N TYR A 141 -1.50 10.35 6.19
CA TYR A 141 -2.63 10.44 5.27
C TYR A 141 -2.22 11.01 3.92
N VAL A 142 -2.84 10.54 2.86
CA VAL A 142 -2.98 11.26 1.60
C VAL A 142 -4.46 11.32 1.26
N PRO A 143 -4.98 12.37 0.59
CA PRO A 143 -6.39 12.43 0.23
C PRO A 143 -6.70 11.51 -0.94
N GLY A 144 -7.96 11.02 -0.99
CA GLY A 144 -8.59 10.50 -2.19
C GLY A 144 -9.48 11.55 -2.87
N GLU A 145 -10.07 11.23 -4.01
CA GLU A 145 -10.94 12.14 -4.75
C GLU A 145 -12.21 12.50 -3.99
N HIS A 146 -12.67 11.60 -3.11
CA HIS A 146 -13.83 11.84 -2.25
C HIS A 146 -13.53 12.81 -1.11
N ASP A 147 -12.25 13.04 -0.77
CA ASP A 147 -11.81 14.00 0.26
C ASP A 147 -11.60 15.41 -0.28
N VAL A 148 -11.56 15.56 -1.62
CA VAL A 148 -11.22 16.81 -2.31
C VAL A 148 -12.27 17.18 -3.38
N LEU A 149 -13.53 16.94 -3.10
CA LEU A 149 -14.62 17.15 -4.06
C LEU A 149 -14.55 18.52 -4.75
N ASN A 150 -14.66 18.52 -6.09
CA ASN A 150 -14.51 19.71 -6.93
C ASN A 150 -13.15 20.44 -6.77
N GLY A 151 -12.08 19.71 -6.45
CA GLY A 151 -10.74 20.24 -6.22
C GLY A 151 -10.58 21.04 -4.92
N ASN A 152 -11.56 20.94 -4.00
CA ASN A 152 -11.52 21.63 -2.72
C ASN A 152 -10.97 20.72 -1.62
N ASN A 153 -9.68 20.87 -1.33
CA ASN A 153 -8.97 20.09 -0.30
C ASN A 153 -8.85 20.80 1.06
N LYS A 154 -9.58 21.89 1.29
CA LYS A 154 -9.41 22.74 2.49
C LYS A 154 -9.69 21.99 3.78
N GLU A 155 -10.76 21.18 3.84
CA GLU A 155 -11.12 20.41 5.02
C GLU A 155 -10.06 19.35 5.33
N PHE A 156 -9.58 18.66 4.31
CA PHE A 156 -8.48 17.70 4.46
C PHE A 156 -7.21 18.39 4.98
N LEU A 157 -6.80 19.51 4.38
CA LEU A 157 -5.58 20.23 4.77
C LEU A 157 -5.70 20.83 6.18
N ALA A 158 -6.88 21.31 6.58
CA ALA A 158 -7.11 21.84 7.92
C ALA A 158 -6.86 20.77 9.02
N ARG A 159 -7.15 19.50 8.73
CA ARG A 159 -7.02 18.38 9.66
C ARG A 159 -5.66 17.69 9.56
N TYR A 160 -5.23 17.36 8.35
CA TYR A 160 -4.08 16.47 8.10
C TYR A 160 -2.91 17.18 7.39
N GLY A 161 -3.08 18.44 6.96
CA GLY A 161 -2.09 19.18 6.18
C GLY A 161 -0.92 19.76 6.98
N LYS A 162 -0.88 19.59 8.31
CA LYS A 162 0.20 20.16 9.12
C LYS A 162 1.56 19.55 8.72
N GLY A 163 2.47 20.39 8.24
CA GLY A 163 3.82 19.98 7.82
C GLY A 163 3.92 19.50 6.37
N THR A 164 2.82 19.43 5.66
CA THR A 164 2.78 19.09 4.23
C THR A 164 3.12 20.29 3.34
N LYS A 165 3.27 20.05 2.04
CA LYS A 165 3.50 21.05 1.00
C LYS A 165 2.34 21.06 0.02
N GLY A 166 2.13 22.20 -0.67
CA GLY A 166 1.12 22.36 -1.70
C GLY A 166 -0.25 21.81 -1.29
N ASP A 167 -0.78 20.90 -2.06
CA ASP A 167 -2.09 20.26 -1.83
C ASP A 167 -2.06 19.11 -0.82
N GLY A 168 -0.96 18.95 -0.06
CA GLY A 168 -0.87 17.96 1.01
C GLY A 168 0.21 16.91 0.82
N TRP A 169 1.13 17.06 -0.15
CA TRP A 169 2.24 16.11 -0.33
C TRP A 169 3.38 16.36 0.68
N TYR A 170 4.13 15.30 1.01
CA TYR A 170 5.22 15.35 1.98
C TYR A 170 6.12 14.12 1.90
N SER A 171 7.24 14.16 2.61
CA SER A 171 8.11 13.02 2.84
C SER A 171 8.53 12.92 4.30
N PHE A 172 8.95 11.75 4.72
CA PHE A 172 9.56 11.50 6.02
C PHE A 172 10.44 10.26 5.97
N ASP A 173 11.41 10.20 6.91
CA ASP A 173 12.26 9.02 7.07
C ASP A 173 11.83 8.22 8.31
N SER A 174 11.83 6.91 8.18
CA SER A 174 11.58 6.00 9.29
C SER A 174 12.38 4.72 9.13
N HIS A 175 13.18 4.36 10.14
CA HIS A 175 13.98 3.11 10.17
C HIS A 175 14.83 2.89 8.90
N GLY A 176 15.43 3.95 8.36
CA GLY A 176 16.28 3.86 7.16
C GLY A 176 15.54 3.76 5.83
N VAL A 177 14.22 3.86 5.83
CA VAL A 177 13.36 3.92 4.64
C VAL A 177 12.85 5.34 4.43
N HIS A 178 12.88 5.81 3.19
CA HIS A 178 12.33 7.11 2.80
C HIS A 178 10.89 6.96 2.30
N PHE A 179 9.96 7.63 2.97
CA PHE A 179 8.51 7.59 2.67
C PHE A 179 8.08 8.88 2.00
N ILE A 180 7.27 8.77 0.94
CA ILE A 180 6.79 9.89 0.13
C ILE A 180 5.29 9.78 -0.07
N GLY A 181 4.52 10.69 0.51
CA GLY A 181 3.08 10.83 0.29
C GLY A 181 2.82 11.81 -0.85
N LEU A 182 2.24 11.32 -1.94
CA LEU A 182 1.88 12.11 -3.12
C LEU A 182 0.37 12.34 -3.20
N VAL A 183 -0.02 13.48 -3.75
CA VAL A 183 -1.42 13.88 -3.95
C VAL A 183 -1.69 13.96 -5.44
N ASN A 184 -2.58 13.12 -5.96
CA ASN A 184 -2.89 13.03 -7.38
C ASN A 184 -4.40 13.13 -7.70
N VAL A 185 -5.18 13.69 -6.77
CA VAL A 185 -6.65 13.74 -6.81
C VAL A 185 -7.24 15.14 -6.90
N VAL A 186 -6.46 16.20 -6.58
CA VAL A 186 -6.94 17.59 -6.59
C VAL A 186 -7.23 18.08 -8.02
N ASN A 187 -6.36 17.70 -8.96
CA ASN A 187 -6.54 17.95 -10.38
C ASN A 187 -6.62 16.61 -11.09
N THR A 188 -7.71 16.36 -11.81
CA THR A 188 -7.87 15.12 -12.59
C THR A 188 -7.85 15.43 -14.08
N ALA A 189 -7.30 14.51 -14.87
CA ALA A 189 -7.35 14.57 -16.32
C ALA A 189 -8.66 13.95 -16.85
N GLU A 190 -8.87 14.06 -18.15
CA GLU A 190 -9.99 13.42 -18.84
C GLU A 190 -10.10 11.92 -18.45
N GLY A 191 -11.31 11.46 -18.21
CA GLY A 191 -11.58 10.09 -17.77
C GLY A 191 -11.32 9.83 -16.29
N GLY A 192 -11.03 10.86 -15.47
CA GLY A 192 -10.80 10.70 -14.03
C GLY A 192 -9.38 10.25 -13.65
N LEU A 193 -8.44 10.29 -14.61
CA LEU A 193 -7.04 9.96 -14.31
C LEU A 193 -6.43 10.96 -13.34
N GLY A 194 -5.68 10.48 -12.37
CA GLY A 194 -4.93 11.30 -11.42
C GLY A 194 -3.88 12.18 -12.10
N VAL A 195 -3.56 13.31 -11.49
CA VAL A 195 -2.52 14.23 -11.94
C VAL A 195 -1.77 14.80 -10.75
N LEU A 196 -0.45 14.70 -10.78
CA LEU A 196 0.43 15.29 -9.76
C LEU A 196 0.71 16.76 -10.00
N GLY A 197 0.96 17.12 -11.25
CA GLY A 197 1.31 18.47 -11.66
C GLY A 197 2.77 18.85 -11.44
N ASN A 198 3.19 19.94 -12.10
CA ASN A 198 4.60 20.32 -12.16
C ASN A 198 5.19 20.70 -10.78
N ASP A 199 4.43 21.38 -9.93
CA ASP A 199 4.93 21.86 -8.64
C ASP A 199 5.30 20.67 -7.73
N GLN A 200 4.45 19.66 -7.68
CA GLN A 200 4.71 18.44 -6.91
C GLN A 200 5.83 17.60 -7.53
N LEU A 201 5.89 17.51 -8.86
CA LEU A 201 6.97 16.82 -9.57
C LEU A 201 8.33 17.47 -9.34
N ASN A 202 8.41 18.81 -9.36
CA ASN A 202 9.62 19.55 -9.05
C ASN A 202 10.04 19.35 -7.59
N TRP A 203 9.08 19.44 -6.66
CA TRP A 203 9.33 19.18 -5.25
C TRP A 203 9.86 17.74 -5.04
N LEU A 204 9.23 16.74 -5.65
CA LEU A 204 9.67 15.35 -5.56
C LEU A 204 11.11 15.16 -6.08
N GLN A 205 11.42 15.79 -7.20
CA GLN A 205 12.79 15.75 -7.74
C GLN A 205 13.80 16.34 -6.77
N ASP A 206 13.45 17.46 -6.10
CA ASP A 206 14.31 18.11 -5.12
C ASP A 206 14.45 17.29 -3.83
N ASP A 207 13.37 16.73 -3.33
CA ASP A 207 13.31 15.87 -2.17
C ASP A 207 14.24 14.64 -2.32
N LEU A 208 14.18 14.00 -3.47
CA LEU A 208 15.00 12.85 -3.77
C LEU A 208 16.50 13.14 -3.94
N LYS A 209 16.93 14.38 -4.25
CA LYS A 209 18.34 14.70 -4.54
C LYS A 209 19.33 14.27 -3.46
N GLY A 210 18.91 14.37 -2.19
CA GLY A 210 19.73 14.01 -1.02
C GLY A 210 19.67 12.54 -0.61
N VAL A 211 18.76 11.76 -1.21
CA VAL A 211 18.52 10.37 -0.83
C VAL A 211 19.48 9.43 -1.56
N SER A 212 20.18 8.57 -0.81
CA SER A 212 21.10 7.57 -1.40
C SER A 212 20.35 6.56 -2.29
N ASN A 213 20.97 6.13 -3.38
CA ASN A 213 20.42 5.08 -4.25
C ASN A 213 20.17 3.74 -3.53
N SER A 214 20.90 3.48 -2.44
CA SER A 214 20.73 2.29 -1.60
C SER A 214 19.61 2.42 -0.57
N THR A 215 19.05 3.62 -0.34
CA THR A 215 17.93 3.82 0.55
C THR A 215 16.66 3.24 -0.06
N PRO A 216 15.95 2.32 0.61
CA PRO A 216 14.63 1.87 0.18
C PRO A 216 13.65 3.05 0.19
N VAL A 217 12.80 3.12 -0.85
CA VAL A 217 11.81 4.19 -0.99
C VAL A 217 10.40 3.59 -0.99
N VAL A 218 9.51 4.16 -0.20
CA VAL A 218 8.07 3.86 -0.23
C VAL A 218 7.33 5.10 -0.70
N VAL A 219 6.64 4.98 -1.83
CA VAL A 219 5.74 6.03 -2.34
C VAL A 219 4.31 5.60 -2.10
N PHE A 220 3.49 6.48 -1.55
CA PHE A 220 2.06 6.21 -1.39
C PHE A 220 1.23 7.38 -1.92
N ALA A 221 0.18 7.04 -2.65
CA ALA A 221 -0.76 7.97 -3.25
C ALA A 221 -2.12 7.27 -3.39
N HIS A 222 -3.20 8.01 -3.56
CA HIS A 222 -4.51 7.38 -3.69
C HIS A 222 -4.65 6.64 -5.02
N ILE A 223 -4.70 7.36 -6.15
CA ILE A 223 -4.86 6.76 -7.48
C ILE A 223 -3.56 6.05 -7.88
N PRO A 224 -3.61 4.83 -8.45
CA PRO A 224 -2.42 4.08 -8.87
C PRO A 224 -1.46 4.89 -9.75
N LEU A 225 -0.15 4.78 -9.46
CA LEU A 225 0.91 5.39 -10.27
C LEU A 225 1.28 4.58 -11.51
N TRP A 226 0.41 3.68 -11.94
CA TRP A 226 0.51 2.98 -13.24
C TRP A 226 -0.88 2.86 -13.85
N ALA A 227 -0.96 2.63 -15.16
CA ALA A 227 -2.21 2.45 -15.87
C ALA A 227 -2.80 1.06 -15.58
N VAL A 228 -3.69 0.95 -14.60
CA VAL A 228 -4.44 -0.27 -14.28
C VAL A 228 -5.58 -0.45 -15.27
N TYR A 229 -6.48 0.53 -15.34
CA TYR A 229 -7.58 0.56 -16.28
C TYR A 229 -8.00 2.03 -16.55
N PRO A 230 -7.33 2.70 -17.51
CA PRO A 230 -7.52 4.13 -17.77
C PRO A 230 -8.95 4.54 -18.10
N GLN A 231 -9.74 3.64 -18.70
CA GLN A 231 -11.15 3.87 -19.04
C GLN A 231 -12.03 4.13 -17.80
N TRP A 232 -11.58 3.72 -16.61
CA TRP A 232 -12.23 3.96 -15.34
C TRP A 232 -11.51 4.98 -14.45
N GLY A 233 -10.54 5.71 -15.00
CA GLY A 233 -9.72 6.63 -14.21
C GLY A 233 -8.65 5.93 -13.34
N TRP A 234 -8.45 4.62 -13.52
CA TRP A 234 -7.53 3.83 -12.70
C TRP A 234 -6.09 3.97 -13.21
N GLY A 235 -5.49 5.08 -12.91
CA GLY A 235 -4.12 5.40 -13.25
C GLY A 235 -3.81 6.89 -13.10
N THR A 236 -2.55 7.27 -13.13
CA THR A 236 -2.06 8.65 -13.02
C THR A 236 -1.37 9.05 -14.33
N ARG A 237 -1.82 10.15 -14.93
CA ARG A 237 -1.41 10.59 -16.27
C ARG A 237 0.08 10.90 -16.39
N ASP A 238 0.63 11.58 -15.39
CA ASP A 238 2.02 12.04 -15.35
C ASP A 238 2.94 11.14 -14.50
N SER A 239 2.48 9.94 -14.17
CA SER A 239 3.23 8.94 -13.38
C SER A 239 4.58 8.55 -14.00
N ALA A 240 4.71 8.54 -15.31
CA ALA A 240 5.96 8.21 -15.99
C ALA A 240 7.14 9.09 -15.55
N GLN A 241 6.87 10.36 -15.23
CA GLN A 241 7.90 11.27 -14.73
C GLN A 241 8.32 10.91 -13.30
N VAL A 242 7.37 10.60 -12.40
CA VAL A 242 7.66 10.09 -11.05
C VAL A 242 8.52 8.82 -11.13
N LEU A 243 8.08 7.86 -11.93
CA LEU A 243 8.78 6.58 -12.07
C LEU A 243 10.20 6.78 -12.63
N SER A 244 10.41 7.78 -13.49
CA SER A 244 11.76 8.09 -13.98
C SER A 244 12.71 8.56 -12.88
N TYR A 245 12.21 9.30 -11.88
CA TYR A 245 13.02 9.73 -10.73
C TYR A 245 13.36 8.57 -9.80
N LEU A 246 12.47 7.57 -9.72
CA LEU A 246 12.60 6.41 -8.83
C LEU A 246 13.51 5.29 -9.40
N LYS A 247 13.78 5.28 -10.69
CA LYS A 247 14.59 4.22 -11.34
C LYS A 247 16.00 4.03 -10.77
N ARG A 248 16.58 5.06 -10.15
CA ARG A 248 17.94 5.00 -9.61
C ARG A 248 18.05 4.28 -8.28
N PHE A 249 16.94 4.05 -7.55
CA PHE A 249 16.95 3.40 -6.25
C PHE A 249 16.95 1.87 -6.39
N GLY A 250 17.63 1.19 -5.48
CA GLY A 250 17.71 -0.27 -5.49
C GLY A 250 16.39 -0.99 -5.15
N SER A 251 15.53 -0.36 -4.37
CA SER A 251 14.23 -0.89 -3.95
C SER A 251 13.20 0.23 -3.82
N VAL A 252 12.10 0.10 -4.55
CA VAL A 252 10.97 1.04 -4.49
C VAL A 252 9.67 0.26 -4.34
N THR A 253 8.83 0.68 -3.40
CA THR A 253 7.48 0.15 -3.22
C THR A 253 6.47 1.28 -3.39
N VAL A 254 5.48 1.09 -4.25
CA VAL A 254 4.38 2.03 -4.50
C VAL A 254 3.09 1.43 -3.95
N LEU A 255 2.46 2.13 -3.01
CA LEU A 255 1.22 1.71 -2.34
C LEU A 255 0.07 2.64 -2.75
N ASN A 256 -1.04 2.07 -3.20
CA ASN A 256 -2.21 2.83 -3.65
C ASN A 256 -3.51 2.25 -3.09
N GLY A 257 -4.57 3.04 -3.13
CA GLY A 257 -5.97 2.68 -2.89
C GLY A 257 -6.80 2.73 -4.17
N HIS A 258 -7.96 3.41 -4.11
CA HIS A 258 -8.83 3.80 -5.21
C HIS A 258 -9.61 2.67 -5.89
N ILE A 259 -8.95 1.56 -6.19
CA ILE A 259 -9.56 0.48 -6.97
C ILE A 259 -10.26 -0.59 -6.11
N HIS A 260 -10.12 -0.50 -4.78
CA HIS A 260 -10.72 -1.40 -3.79
C HIS A 260 -10.41 -2.90 -3.99
N GLN A 261 -9.30 -3.20 -4.66
CA GLN A 261 -8.86 -4.56 -4.96
C GLN A 261 -7.35 -4.66 -4.79
N THR A 262 -6.87 -5.82 -4.36
CA THR A 262 -5.43 -6.10 -4.39
C THR A 262 -5.01 -6.36 -5.83
N MET A 263 -4.14 -5.52 -6.35
CA MET A 263 -3.42 -5.73 -7.60
C MET A 263 -1.94 -5.50 -7.37
N GLN A 264 -1.12 -6.28 -8.04
CA GLN A 264 0.33 -6.18 -7.94
C GLN A 264 0.97 -6.14 -9.33
N LYS A 265 2.03 -5.34 -9.44
CA LYS A 265 2.87 -5.27 -10.63
C LYS A 265 4.32 -5.06 -10.18
N VAL A 266 5.25 -5.66 -10.88
CA VAL A 266 6.68 -5.40 -10.71
C VAL A 266 7.23 -4.88 -12.04
N GLU A 267 7.95 -3.77 -11.99
CA GLU A 267 8.62 -3.17 -13.14
C GLU A 267 10.03 -2.73 -12.74
N GLY A 268 11.01 -3.52 -13.14
CA GLY A 268 12.40 -3.31 -12.72
C GLY A 268 12.55 -3.39 -11.20
N ASN A 269 13.01 -2.30 -10.59
CA ASN A 269 13.20 -2.14 -9.15
C ASN A 269 11.95 -1.64 -8.41
N ILE A 270 10.82 -1.44 -9.10
CA ILE A 270 9.61 -0.86 -8.53
C ILE A 270 8.53 -1.94 -8.40
N THR A 271 8.05 -2.13 -7.18
CA THR A 271 6.89 -2.97 -6.87
C THR A 271 5.69 -2.08 -6.62
N PHE A 272 4.59 -2.33 -7.31
CA PHE A 272 3.30 -1.65 -7.13
C PHE A 272 2.34 -2.57 -6.42
N HIS A 273 1.59 -2.04 -5.49
CA HIS A 273 0.55 -2.75 -4.76
C HIS A 273 -0.64 -1.82 -4.49
N THR A 274 -1.84 -2.31 -4.72
CA THR A 274 -3.09 -1.63 -4.34
C THR A 274 -3.76 -2.35 -3.20
N ALA A 275 -4.30 -1.59 -2.25
CA ALA A 275 -5.03 -2.14 -1.11
C ALA A 275 -6.49 -2.44 -1.46
N THR A 276 -7.07 -3.40 -0.75
CA THR A 276 -8.53 -3.50 -0.64
C THR A 276 -9.06 -2.35 0.20
N SER A 277 -10.33 -1.98 -0.04
CA SER A 277 -11.03 -0.98 0.77
C SER A 277 -11.40 -1.52 2.16
N THR A 278 -11.60 -0.64 3.13
CA THR A 278 -12.29 -0.97 4.38
C THR A 278 -13.81 -0.76 4.29
N ALA A 279 -14.31 -0.11 3.23
CA ALA A 279 -15.73 0.22 3.06
C ALA A 279 -16.50 -0.77 2.17
N PHE A 280 -16.16 -0.89 0.91
CA PHE A 280 -16.87 -1.75 -0.04
C PHE A 280 -15.94 -2.20 -1.18
N PRO A 281 -16.19 -3.37 -1.82
CA PRO A 281 -15.46 -3.80 -3.00
C PRO A 281 -15.95 -3.09 -4.26
N GLN A 282 -15.11 -3.04 -5.29
CA GLN A 282 -15.44 -2.62 -6.65
C GLN A 282 -15.40 -3.83 -7.63
N PRO A 283 -16.07 -3.76 -8.79
CA PRO A 283 -15.97 -4.81 -9.80
C PRO A 283 -14.56 -4.87 -10.42
N GLN A 284 -14.20 -6.03 -10.93
CA GLN A 284 -12.96 -6.19 -11.71
C GLN A 284 -12.99 -5.32 -12.98
N PRO A 285 -11.81 -4.89 -13.48
CA PRO A 285 -11.73 -4.12 -14.72
C PRO A 285 -12.52 -4.75 -15.86
N GLY A 286 -13.43 -3.97 -16.46
CA GLY A 286 -14.28 -4.44 -17.57
C GLY A 286 -15.42 -5.39 -17.20
N ALA A 287 -15.57 -5.81 -15.93
CA ALA A 287 -16.66 -6.69 -15.50
C ALA A 287 -17.99 -5.95 -15.26
N ALA A 288 -17.96 -4.60 -15.28
CA ALA A 288 -19.13 -3.73 -15.17
C ALA A 288 -19.01 -2.56 -16.16
N PRO A 289 -20.09 -1.81 -16.43
CA PRO A 289 -20.03 -0.62 -17.30
C PRO A 289 -19.20 0.52 -16.75
N ALA A 290 -19.06 0.61 -15.41
CA ALA A 290 -18.32 1.66 -14.72
C ALA A 290 -17.77 1.13 -13.37
N PRO A 291 -16.76 1.80 -12.78
CA PRO A 291 -16.34 1.52 -11.41
C PRO A 291 -17.43 1.94 -10.43
N GLY A 292 -17.38 1.45 -9.22
CA GLY A 292 -18.27 1.85 -8.13
C GLY A 292 -18.58 0.75 -7.13
N PRO A 293 -19.38 1.07 -6.10
CA PRO A 293 -19.68 0.15 -5.01
C PRO A 293 -20.38 -1.12 -5.49
N MET A 294 -19.76 -2.28 -5.30
CA MET A 294 -20.29 -3.58 -5.68
C MET A 294 -21.06 -4.20 -4.50
N LYS A 295 -22.35 -4.44 -4.70
CA LYS A 295 -23.15 -5.18 -3.72
C LYS A 295 -22.81 -6.67 -3.77
N VAL A 296 -22.50 -7.23 -2.62
CA VAL A 296 -22.25 -8.67 -2.40
C VAL A 296 -23.15 -9.18 -1.27
N PRO A 297 -23.34 -10.50 -1.11
CA PRO A 297 -23.96 -11.06 0.08
C PRO A 297 -23.26 -10.60 1.35
N ALA A 298 -24.04 -10.27 2.40
CA ALA A 298 -23.50 -9.65 3.62
C ALA A 298 -22.42 -10.50 4.29
N GLU A 299 -22.57 -11.81 4.27
CA GLU A 299 -21.62 -12.78 4.82
C GLU A 299 -20.28 -12.82 4.06
N LYS A 300 -20.26 -12.36 2.80
CA LYS A 300 -19.02 -12.29 1.97
C LYS A 300 -18.32 -10.95 2.04
N LEU A 301 -19.01 -9.89 2.50
CA LEU A 301 -18.49 -8.53 2.45
C LEU A 301 -17.14 -8.42 3.16
N ARG A 302 -17.03 -8.86 4.40
CA ARG A 302 -15.78 -8.76 5.19
C ARG A 302 -14.62 -9.57 4.59
N GLY A 303 -14.90 -10.59 3.79
CA GLY A 303 -13.89 -11.36 3.06
C GLY A 303 -13.28 -10.62 1.87
N LEU A 304 -13.94 -9.58 1.38
CA LEU A 304 -13.50 -8.73 0.26
C LEU A 304 -12.94 -7.38 0.74
N LEU A 305 -13.07 -7.08 2.02
CA LEU A 305 -12.49 -5.91 2.68
C LEU A 305 -11.25 -6.32 3.44
N GLY A 306 -10.30 -5.39 3.66
CA GLY A 306 -9.07 -5.78 4.33
C GLY A 306 -8.16 -4.61 4.71
N LEU A 307 -6.99 -5.01 5.16
CA LEU A 307 -5.85 -4.15 5.43
C LEU A 307 -4.58 -4.81 4.88
N THR A 308 -3.56 -4.02 4.65
CA THR A 308 -2.27 -4.47 4.14
C THR A 308 -1.20 -4.23 5.20
N SER A 309 -0.55 -5.28 5.68
CA SER A 309 0.60 -5.19 6.57
C SER A 309 1.87 -5.19 5.77
N VAL A 310 2.79 -4.29 6.09
CA VAL A 310 4.10 -4.18 5.46
C VAL A 310 5.17 -4.34 6.52
N HIS A 311 6.06 -5.32 6.32
CA HIS A 311 7.19 -5.59 7.18
C HIS A 311 8.48 -5.25 6.47
N TYR A 312 9.30 -4.41 7.06
CA TYR A 312 10.64 -4.08 6.58
C TYR A 312 11.68 -4.93 7.32
N MET A 313 12.56 -5.57 6.55
CA MET A 313 13.68 -6.33 7.06
C MET A 313 14.98 -5.63 6.64
N GLU A 314 15.63 -4.96 7.59
CA GLU A 314 16.79 -4.10 7.31
C GLU A 314 17.95 -4.85 6.63
N HIS A 315 18.25 -6.07 7.06
CA HIS A 315 19.34 -6.86 6.49
C HIS A 315 19.13 -7.27 5.03
N ASP A 316 17.87 -7.33 4.58
CA ASP A 316 17.52 -7.73 3.23
C ASP A 316 17.07 -6.54 2.36
N HIS A 317 16.94 -5.33 2.93
CA HIS A 317 16.36 -4.14 2.30
C HIS A 317 15.03 -4.43 1.60
N THR A 318 14.25 -5.36 2.14
CA THR A 318 13.03 -5.90 1.54
C THR A 318 11.81 -5.49 2.34
N LEU A 319 10.74 -5.13 1.62
CA LEU A 319 9.43 -4.88 2.20
C LEU A 319 8.52 -6.06 1.90
N ALA A 320 8.09 -6.78 2.95
CA ALA A 320 7.14 -7.86 2.87
C ALA A 320 5.71 -7.31 2.98
N ILE A 321 4.87 -7.50 1.97
CA ILE A 321 3.47 -7.03 1.93
C ILE A 321 2.54 -8.23 2.16
N THR A 322 1.59 -8.10 3.08
CA THR A 322 0.61 -9.15 3.38
C THR A 322 -0.78 -8.55 3.49
N ASP A 323 -1.68 -8.98 2.59
CA ASP A 323 -3.09 -8.58 2.66
C ASP A 323 -3.85 -9.48 3.63
N THR A 324 -4.64 -8.85 4.50
CA THR A 324 -5.43 -9.54 5.51
C THR A 324 -6.89 -9.12 5.39
N PRO A 325 -7.81 -10.06 5.03
CA PRO A 325 -9.23 -9.76 4.96
C PRO A 325 -9.82 -9.49 6.35
N LEU A 326 -10.96 -8.79 6.42
CA LEU A 326 -11.64 -8.49 7.68
C LEU A 326 -12.41 -9.68 8.28
N THR A 327 -12.53 -10.80 7.58
CA THR A 327 -13.11 -12.03 8.12
C THR A 327 -12.29 -12.58 9.28
N GLU A 328 -12.96 -13.20 10.25
CA GLU A 328 -12.33 -13.98 11.31
C GLU A 328 -11.63 -15.23 10.74
N ALA A 329 -10.54 -15.67 11.38
CA ALA A 329 -9.79 -16.86 10.93
C ALA A 329 -10.63 -18.16 11.04
N ALA A 330 -11.67 -18.17 11.87
CA ALA A 330 -12.57 -19.32 12.08
C ALA A 330 -13.54 -19.58 10.92
N ASP A 331 -13.86 -18.58 10.09
CA ASP A 331 -14.82 -18.72 8.98
C ASP A 331 -14.28 -19.53 7.79
N LYS A 332 -13.02 -19.95 7.82
CA LYS A 332 -12.36 -20.72 6.75
C LYS A 332 -12.39 -22.25 6.93
N VAL A 333 -12.98 -22.76 8.01
CA VAL A 333 -12.94 -24.22 8.33
C VAL A 333 -14.23 -24.92 7.91
N SER A 334 -15.23 -24.24 7.36
CA SER A 334 -16.52 -24.83 6.99
C SER A 334 -16.86 -24.67 5.50
N GLN A 335 -15.88 -24.96 4.62
CA GLN A 335 -16.17 -25.20 3.19
C GLN A 335 -15.46 -26.44 2.69
#